data_04792d3d302fdd1a7b0376669bab2f92
#
_entry.id   04792d3d302fdd1a7b0376669bab2f92
#
_cell.length_a   1.000
_cell.length_b   1.000
_cell.length_c   1.000
_cell.angle_alpha   90.00
_cell.angle_beta   90.00
_cell.angle_gamma   90.00
#
_symmetry.space_group_name_H-M   'P 1'
#
loop_
_entity.id
_entity.type
_entity.pdbx_description
1 polymer ?
#
loop_
_entity_poly.entity_id
_entity_poly.type
_entity_poly.pdbx_seq_one_letter_code
_entity_poly.pdbx_strand_id
1 'polypeptide(L)' 'MIEEEIILLIKDGKHTEAIKRYVDKEDFEKAEKFCLAQDKDLGLLTTLVILYFEYYDEKMKEKDRLID' A
#
# COMPACT_ATOMS: atom_id res chain seq x y z
N MET A 1 9.22 15.21 -3.33
CA MET A 1 9.66 13.87 -3.01
C MET A 1 8.56 13.07 -2.38
N ILE A 2 8.52 11.80 -2.69
CA ILE A 2 7.43 10.92 -2.33
C ILE A 2 7.31 10.66 -0.84
N GLU A 3 8.44 10.63 -0.15
CA GLU A 3 8.44 10.43 1.30
C GLU A 3 7.77 11.58 2.03
N GLU A 4 7.89 12.79 1.51
CA GLU A 4 7.24 13.95 2.11
C GLU A 4 5.71 13.86 1.98
N GLU A 5 5.21 13.41 0.84
CA GLU A 5 3.78 13.20 0.64
C GLU A 5 3.23 12.16 1.61
N ILE A 6 3.96 11.06 1.79
CA ILE A 6 3.57 10.01 2.70
C ILE A 6 3.54 10.52 4.14
N ILE A 7 4.54 11.29 4.55
CA ILE A 7 4.59 11.88 5.88
C ILE A 7 3.39 12.80 6.12
N LEU A 8 3.03 13.60 5.13
CA LEU A 8 1.86 14.47 5.22
C LEU A 8 0.57 13.68 5.36
N LEU A 9 0.44 12.59 4.61
CA LEU A 9 -0.71 11.71 4.71
C LEU A 9 -0.83 11.09 6.09
N ILE A 10 0.29 10.67 6.67
CA ILE A 10 0.32 10.11 8.01
C ILE A 10 -0.12 11.16 9.04
N LYS A 11 0.37 12.38 8.91
CA LYS A 11 0.00 13.48 9.82
C LYS A 11 -1.47 13.82 9.73
N ASP A 12 -2.04 13.72 8.53
CA ASP A 12 -3.48 13.99 8.32
C ASP A 12 -4.36 12.83 8.74
N GLY A 13 -3.78 11.74 9.23
CA GLY A 13 -4.52 10.55 9.62
C GLY A 13 -4.97 9.68 8.47
N LYS A 14 -4.45 9.93 7.28
CA LYS A 14 -4.80 9.16 6.08
C LYS A 14 -3.87 7.98 5.89
N HIS A 15 -3.90 7.06 6.84
CA HIS A 15 -2.99 5.91 6.86
C HIS A 15 -3.19 4.98 5.66
N THR A 16 -4.45 4.77 5.27
CA THR A 16 -4.76 3.92 4.12
C THR A 16 -4.14 4.45 2.84
N GLU A 17 -4.21 5.76 2.62
CA GLU A 17 -3.61 6.38 1.44
C GLU A 17 -2.10 6.30 1.47
N ALA A 18 -1.49 6.43 2.65
CA ALA A 18 -0.05 6.28 2.80
C ALA A 18 0.40 4.88 2.42
N ILE A 19 -0.31 3.85 2.90
CA ILE A 19 -0.03 2.46 2.56
C ILE A 19 -0.18 2.24 1.06
N LYS A 20 -1.23 2.81 0.47
CA LYS A 20 -1.46 2.69 -0.96
C LYS A 20 -0.30 3.25 -1.78
N ARG A 21 0.27 4.37 -1.34
CA ARG A 21 1.44 4.95 -2.00
C ARG A 21 2.64 4.01 -1.95
N TYR A 22 2.87 3.38 -0.79
CA TYR A 22 3.96 2.40 -0.68
C TYR A 22 3.74 1.22 -1.62
N VAL A 23 2.52 0.71 -1.69
CA VAL A 23 2.18 -0.43 -2.55
C VAL A 23 2.37 -0.06 -4.02
N ASP A 24 1.93 1.13 -4.43
CA ASP A 24 2.10 1.60 -5.81
C ASP A 24 3.56 1.68 -6.22
N LYS A 25 4.44 1.92 -5.27
CA LYS A 25 5.88 1.98 -5.53
C LYS A 25 6.59 0.65 -5.33
N GLU A 26 5.84 -0.38 -5.02
CA GLU A 26 6.37 -1.72 -4.74
C GLU A 26 7.29 -1.73 -3.50
N ASP A 27 7.12 -0.76 -2.61
CA ASP A 27 7.84 -0.68 -1.34
C ASP A 27 7.08 -1.47 -0.27
N PHE A 28 6.87 -2.75 -0.51
CA PHE A 28 6.08 -3.61 0.37
C PHE A 28 6.69 -3.71 1.77
N GLU A 29 8.01 -3.71 1.83
CA GLU A 29 8.73 -3.77 3.10
C GLU A 29 8.42 -2.57 3.99
N LYS A 30 8.46 -1.37 3.41
CA LYS A 30 8.13 -0.15 4.15
C LYS A 30 6.66 -0.10 4.54
N ALA A 31 5.77 -0.57 3.66
CA ALA A 31 4.35 -0.64 3.95
C ALA A 31 4.10 -1.56 5.15
N GLU A 32 4.73 -2.71 5.16
CA GLU A 32 4.62 -3.68 6.25
C GLU A 32 5.15 -3.10 7.56
N LYS A 33 6.31 -2.49 7.52
CA LYS A 33 6.89 -1.84 8.71
C LYS A 33 6.00 -0.74 9.24
N PHE A 34 5.42 0.06 8.35
CA PHE A 34 4.50 1.10 8.75
C PHE A 34 3.28 0.52 9.47
N CYS A 35 2.69 -0.54 8.92
CA CYS A 35 1.54 -1.19 9.54
C CYS A 35 1.89 -1.75 10.92
N LEU A 36 3.07 -2.36 11.06
CA LEU A 36 3.52 -2.89 12.34
C LEU A 36 3.81 -1.80 13.36
N ALA A 37 4.32 -0.65 12.89
CA ALA A 37 4.55 0.49 13.78
C ALA A 37 3.25 1.08 14.31
N GLN A 38 2.16 0.96 13.55
CA GLN A 38 0.84 1.41 13.94
C GLN A 38 0.03 0.28 14.57
N ASP A 39 0.66 -0.48 15.42
CA ASP A 39 0.17 -1.74 15.99
C ASP A 39 -1.18 -1.63 16.73
N LYS A 40 -1.63 -0.43 16.98
CA LYS A 40 -2.90 -0.19 17.68
C LYS A 40 -4.11 -0.43 16.80
N ASP A 41 -3.91 -0.58 15.50
CA ASP A 41 -5.01 -0.70 14.55
C ASP A 41 -4.78 -1.89 13.61
N LEU A 42 -5.35 -3.02 13.98
CA LEU A 42 -5.29 -4.24 13.17
C LEU A 42 -5.92 -4.05 11.79
N GLY A 43 -6.78 -3.03 11.65
CA GLY A 43 -7.39 -2.69 10.38
C GLY A 43 -6.38 -2.31 9.31
N LEU A 44 -5.23 -1.75 9.70
CA LEU A 44 -4.19 -1.37 8.73
C LEU A 44 -3.57 -2.58 8.06
N LEU A 45 -3.34 -3.66 8.80
CA LEU A 45 -2.82 -4.90 8.21
C LEU A 45 -3.82 -5.50 7.23
N THR A 46 -5.10 -5.49 7.58
CA THR A 46 -6.15 -5.96 6.69
C THR A 46 -6.18 -5.11 5.41
N THR A 47 -6.09 -3.80 5.56
CA THR A 47 -6.04 -2.87 4.43
C THR A 47 -4.85 -3.18 3.53
N LEU A 48 -3.68 -3.43 4.12
CA LEU A 48 -2.47 -3.77 3.37
C LEU A 48 -2.67 -5.04 2.54
N VAL A 49 -3.27 -6.07 3.14
CA VAL A 49 -3.55 -7.34 2.43
C VAL A 49 -4.50 -7.10 1.27
N ILE A 50 -5.55 -6.31 1.47
CA ILE A 50 -6.50 -5.98 0.41
C ILE A 50 -5.80 -5.24 -0.74
N LEU A 51 -4.94 -4.29 -0.41
CA LEU A 51 -4.18 -3.54 -1.42
C LEU A 51 -3.22 -4.44 -2.19
N TYR A 52 -2.62 -5.41 -1.53
CA TYR A 52 -1.77 -6.41 -2.21
C TYR A 52 -2.58 -7.21 -3.22
N PHE A 53 -3.77 -7.70 -2.83
CA PHE A 53 -4.62 -8.44 -3.73
C PHE A 53 -5.04 -7.61 -4.94
N GLU A 54 -5.42 -6.37 -4.74
CA GLU A 54 -5.77 -5.47 -5.83
C GLU A 54 -4.60 -5.23 -6.77
N TYR A 55 -3.43 -5.01 -6.21
CA TYR A 55 -2.21 -4.78 -6.98
C TYR A 55 -1.87 -5.98 -7.85
N TYR A 56 -1.87 -7.17 -7.27
CA TYR A 56 -1.57 -8.39 -8.02
C TYR A 56 -2.64 -8.69 -9.06
N ASP A 57 -3.88 -8.44 -8.74
CA ASP A 57 -4.99 -8.65 -9.68
C ASP A 57 -4.83 -7.76 -10.92
N GLU A 58 -4.51 -6.50 -10.72
CA GLU A 58 -4.26 -5.59 -11.85
C GLU A 58 -3.07 -6.02 -12.69
N LYS A 59 -2.00 -6.47 -12.04
CA LYS A 59 -0.83 -6.95 -12.76
C LYS A 59 -1.14 -8.21 -13.57
N MET A 60 -1.94 -9.10 -13.02
CA MET A 60 -2.36 -10.29 -13.73
C MET A 60 -3.22 -9.95 -14.94
N LYS A 61 -4.10 -8.98 -14.81
CA LYS A 61 -4.93 -8.53 -15.94
C LYS A 61 -4.09 -7.92 -17.05
N GLU A 62 -3.05 -7.18 -16.71
CA GLU A 62 -2.13 -6.64 -17.70
C GLU A 62 -1.39 -7.75 -18.44
N LYS A 63 -0.97 -8.79 -17.73
CA LYS A 63 -0.31 -9.93 -18.36
C LYS A 63 -1.24 -10.67 -19.32
N ASP A 64 -2.50 -10.83 -18.94
CA ASP A 64 -3.48 -11.46 -19.80
C ASP A 64 -3.71 -10.68 -21.08
N ARG A 65 -3.68 -9.36 -20.99
CA ARG A 65 -3.81 -8.49 -22.16
C ARG A 65 -2.63 -8.60 -23.11
N LEU A 66 -1.44 -8.82 -22.57
CA LEU A 66 -0.23 -8.93 -23.37
C LEU A 66 -0.10 -10.28 -24.08
N ILE A 67 -0.78 -11.31 -23.57
CA ILE A 67 -0.74 -12.65 -24.15
C ILE A 67 -1.73 -12.75 -25.32
N ASP A 68 -2.74 -11.91 -25.35
CA ASP A 68 -3.66 -11.83 -26.47
C ASP A 68 -3.05 -11.03 -27.63
#